data_946751d98aa1f69e1342aee08783d5c0
#
_entry.id   946751d98aa1f69e1342aee08783d5c0
#
_cell.length_a   1.000
_cell.length_b   1.000
_cell.length_c   1.000
_cell.angle_alpha   90.00
_cell.angle_beta   90.00
_cell.angle_gamma   90.00
#
_symmetry.space_group_name_H-M   'P 1'
#
loop_
_entity.id
_entity.type
_entity.pdbx_description
1 polymer ?
#
loop_
_entity_poly.entity_id
_entity_poly.type
_entity_poly.pdbx_seq_one_letter_code
_entity_poly.pdbx_strand_id
1 'polypeptide(L)'
;MSVSDELQQREQAALESYQLLPRLLHTVDAVDTSSVFLGTRVDTPIVPMRYNTAPDAPTHLCFLDADHLLATGEIDGDESSAYDLQQCVLALTPGKMGALMPKVRKLVATKPLALALDMTKLADTPPYGEQRWHPRSREDIAELQAAAGVPLWLYGIASVADAEVASEAGVEAIVVDSSSGLHLAAPATADIFPDIFDAVAGTVAIHAGGLVRSGIDVFRYLALGAETVVVRSDRALTNLQHELNYAMRLTGCATLADIGYEAIFAPLFEES
;
A
#
# COMPACT_ATOMS: atom_id res chain seq x y z
N MET A 1 14.66 21.00 12.86
CA MET A 1 14.00 20.00 12.03
C MET A 1 13.97 18.72 12.85
N SER A 2 12.86 18.05 13.00
CA SER A 2 12.83 16.75 13.69
C SER A 2 13.40 15.68 12.78
N VAL A 3 13.87 14.56 13.37
CA VAL A 3 14.32 13.39 12.58
C VAL A 3 13.20 12.91 11.63
N SER A 4 11.95 13.00 12.08
CA SER A 4 10.78 12.66 11.26
C SER A 4 10.64 13.58 10.04
N ASP A 5 10.90 14.88 10.18
CA ASP A 5 10.81 15.83 9.06
C ASP A 5 11.89 15.56 8.00
N GLU A 6 13.10 15.24 8.43
CA GLU A 6 14.23 14.92 7.54
C GLU A 6 13.96 13.65 6.74
N LEU A 7 13.39 12.63 7.38
CA LEU A 7 13.05 11.37 6.74
C LEU A 7 11.91 11.55 5.73
N GLN A 8 10.88 12.34 6.08
CA GLN A 8 9.81 12.67 5.15
C GLN A 8 10.30 13.47 3.95
N GLN A 9 11.28 14.38 4.14
CA GLN A 9 11.90 15.11 3.04
C GLN A 9 12.69 14.18 2.12
N ARG A 10 13.40 13.19 2.67
CA ARG A 10 14.13 12.19 1.88
C ARG A 10 13.18 11.32 1.06
N GLU A 11 12.11 10.81 1.65
CA GLU A 11 11.06 10.05 0.94
C GLU A 11 10.51 10.86 -0.24
N GLN A 12 10.18 12.13 0.01
CA GLN A 12 9.65 13.01 -1.02
C GLN A 12 10.68 13.29 -2.12
N ALA A 13 11.92 13.58 -1.75
CA ALA A 13 12.99 13.87 -2.71
C ALA A 13 13.30 12.67 -3.61
N ALA A 14 13.34 11.47 -3.06
CA ALA A 14 13.53 10.24 -3.81
C ALA A 14 12.41 10.03 -4.83
N LEU A 15 11.14 10.19 -4.43
CA LEU A 15 10.02 10.06 -5.35
C LEU A 15 9.99 11.17 -6.40
N GLU A 16 10.31 12.41 -6.04
CA GLU A 16 10.38 13.55 -6.95
C GLU A 16 11.54 13.45 -7.98
N SER A 17 12.55 12.63 -7.71
CA SER A 17 13.62 12.36 -8.66
C SER A 17 13.12 11.67 -9.93
N TYR A 18 12.03 10.94 -9.86
CA TYR A 18 11.30 10.38 -11.00
C TYR A 18 10.40 11.46 -11.61
N GLN A 19 10.93 12.17 -12.62
CA GLN A 19 10.23 13.29 -13.25
C GLN A 19 9.29 12.81 -14.35
N LEU A 20 8.07 13.33 -14.39
CA LEU A 20 7.14 13.02 -15.48
C LEU A 20 7.65 13.59 -16.80
N LEU A 21 7.56 12.81 -17.87
CA LEU A 21 7.90 13.23 -19.23
C LEU A 21 6.64 13.76 -19.93
N PRO A 22 6.51 15.10 -20.12
CA PRO A 22 5.36 15.64 -20.83
C PRO A 22 5.37 15.19 -22.29
N ARG A 23 4.22 14.70 -22.74
CA ARG A 23 3.98 14.33 -24.12
C ARG A 23 2.76 15.09 -24.61
N LEU A 24 3.00 16.15 -25.41
CA LEU A 24 1.93 17.09 -25.80
C LEU A 24 1.37 16.81 -27.20
N LEU A 25 1.98 15.91 -27.96
CA LEU A 25 1.53 15.54 -29.31
C LEU A 25 0.83 14.17 -29.28
N HIS A 26 -0.39 14.16 -28.81
CA HIS A 26 -1.26 12.98 -28.72
C HIS A 26 -2.73 13.37 -28.85
N THR A 27 -3.62 12.38 -28.90
CA THR A 27 -5.08 12.55 -29.06
C THR A 27 -5.86 12.22 -27.79
N VAL A 28 -5.19 12.03 -26.63
CA VAL A 28 -5.85 11.70 -25.35
C VAL A 28 -6.58 12.94 -24.84
N ASP A 29 -7.90 12.89 -24.84
CA ASP A 29 -8.79 13.94 -24.34
C ASP A 29 -9.45 13.53 -23.00
N ALA A 30 -9.82 12.26 -22.88
CA ALA A 30 -10.36 11.68 -21.65
C ALA A 30 -9.43 10.56 -21.14
N VAL A 31 -9.40 10.39 -19.82
CA VAL A 31 -8.62 9.33 -19.15
C VAL A 31 -9.54 8.42 -18.35
N ASP A 32 -9.22 7.13 -18.32
CA ASP A 32 -9.88 6.12 -17.49
C ASP A 32 -8.91 5.60 -16.45
N THR A 33 -9.22 5.86 -15.17
CA THR A 33 -8.46 5.38 -14.01
C THR A 33 -9.03 4.10 -13.41
N SER A 34 -10.06 3.52 -14.02
CA SER A 34 -10.65 2.28 -13.52
C SER A 34 -9.72 1.09 -13.70
N SER A 35 -9.80 0.16 -12.77
CA SER A 35 -9.04 -1.10 -12.78
C SER A 35 -9.89 -2.24 -12.24
N VAL A 36 -9.37 -3.45 -12.31
CA VAL A 36 -9.92 -4.62 -11.62
C VAL A 36 -8.93 -5.04 -10.54
N PHE A 37 -9.40 -5.10 -9.33
CA PHE A 37 -8.61 -5.39 -8.15
C PHE A 37 -9.24 -6.55 -7.37
N LEU A 38 -8.50 -7.67 -7.20
CA LEU A 38 -9.04 -8.90 -6.61
C LEU A 38 -10.42 -9.30 -7.16
N GLY A 39 -10.62 -9.14 -8.46
CA GLY A 39 -11.90 -9.43 -9.14
C GLY A 39 -12.98 -8.36 -8.96
N THR A 40 -12.71 -7.30 -8.20
CA THR A 40 -13.63 -6.17 -7.98
C THR A 40 -13.22 -4.99 -8.86
N ARG A 41 -14.19 -4.39 -9.57
CA ARG A 41 -13.95 -3.15 -10.31
C ARG A 41 -13.79 -1.99 -9.34
N VAL A 42 -12.72 -1.22 -9.50
CA VAL A 42 -12.42 0.01 -8.77
C VAL A 42 -12.30 1.18 -9.75
N ASP A 43 -12.75 2.36 -9.34
CA ASP A 43 -12.77 3.54 -10.21
C ASP A 43 -11.42 4.31 -10.18
N THR A 44 -10.53 3.93 -9.26
CA THR A 44 -9.25 4.60 -9.07
C THR A 44 -8.21 3.63 -8.51
N PRO A 45 -6.92 3.75 -8.87
CA PRO A 45 -5.85 2.97 -8.28
C PRO A 45 -5.42 3.48 -6.89
N ILE A 46 -6.09 4.51 -6.36
CA ILE A 46 -5.76 5.14 -5.08
C ILE A 46 -6.56 4.46 -3.97
N VAL A 47 -5.85 3.83 -3.04
CA VAL A 47 -6.46 3.09 -1.92
C VAL A 47 -6.22 3.86 -0.62
N PRO A 48 -7.24 4.49 -0.04
CA PRO A 48 -7.07 5.20 1.21
C PRO A 48 -6.84 4.22 2.38
N MET A 49 -5.87 4.55 3.24
CA MET A 49 -5.69 3.89 4.52
C MET A 49 -6.30 4.77 5.62
N ARG A 50 -7.25 4.21 6.36
CA ARG A 50 -8.00 4.92 7.39
C ARG A 50 -7.84 4.24 8.73
N TYR A 51 -7.38 4.99 9.72
CA TYR A 51 -7.19 4.47 11.06
C TYR A 51 -8.40 4.71 11.98
N ASN A 52 -9.17 5.80 11.80
CA ASN A 52 -10.20 6.22 12.76
C ASN A 52 -11.35 7.04 12.16
N THR A 53 -11.59 7.05 10.88
CA THR A 53 -12.63 7.90 10.27
C THR A 53 -13.54 7.12 9.34
N ALA A 54 -14.86 7.33 9.45
CA ALA A 54 -15.82 6.81 8.48
C ALA A 54 -15.50 7.30 7.06
N PRO A 55 -15.72 6.48 6.04
CA PRO A 55 -15.51 6.88 4.66
C PRO A 55 -16.52 7.97 4.25
N ASP A 56 -16.02 8.98 3.51
CA ASP A 56 -16.90 9.99 2.91
C ASP A 56 -17.74 9.42 1.75
N ALA A 57 -17.44 8.20 1.31
CA ALA A 57 -18.20 7.46 0.31
C ALA A 57 -18.06 5.94 0.51
N PRO A 58 -19.15 5.17 0.42
CA PRO A 58 -19.19 3.74 0.78
C PRO A 58 -18.67 2.78 -0.29
N THR A 59 -18.13 3.24 -1.41
CA THR A 59 -17.92 2.45 -2.63
C THR A 59 -16.46 2.24 -3.04
N HIS A 60 -15.49 2.54 -2.18
CA HIS A 60 -14.09 2.45 -2.58
C HIS A 60 -13.34 1.43 -1.72
N LEU A 61 -12.49 0.64 -2.38
CA LEU A 61 -11.46 -0.14 -1.72
C LEU A 61 -10.72 0.73 -0.70
N CYS A 62 -10.59 0.25 0.53
CA CYS A 62 -9.86 0.96 1.58
C CYS A 62 -9.17 -0.02 2.53
N PHE A 63 -8.10 0.44 3.17
CA PHE A 63 -7.52 -0.23 4.32
C PHE A 63 -8.14 0.31 5.61
N LEU A 64 -8.51 -0.59 6.53
CA LEU A 64 -9.01 -0.27 7.86
C LEU A 64 -8.14 -0.89 8.93
N ASP A 65 -7.95 -0.18 10.03
CA ASP A 65 -7.28 -0.72 11.22
C ASP A 65 -8.18 -1.75 11.90
N ALA A 66 -7.85 -3.02 11.72
CA ALA A 66 -8.62 -4.12 12.27
C ALA A 66 -8.53 -4.20 13.82
N ASP A 67 -7.43 -3.78 14.41
CA ASP A 67 -7.28 -3.75 15.86
C ASP A 67 -8.20 -2.69 16.48
N HIS A 68 -8.38 -1.55 15.82
CA HIS A 68 -9.36 -0.54 16.23
C HIS A 68 -10.79 -1.07 16.14
N LEU A 69 -11.18 -1.66 15.01
CA LEU A 69 -12.51 -2.24 14.81
C LEU A 69 -12.84 -3.34 15.83
N LEU A 70 -11.83 -4.16 16.17
CA LEU A 70 -11.98 -5.21 17.19
C LEU A 70 -12.12 -4.63 18.61
N ALA A 71 -11.43 -3.52 18.90
CA ALA A 71 -11.45 -2.86 20.20
C ALA A 71 -12.74 -2.07 20.44
N THR A 72 -13.29 -1.43 19.40
CA THR A 72 -14.53 -0.64 19.48
C THR A 72 -15.80 -1.51 19.38
N GLY A 73 -15.67 -2.74 18.87
CA GLY A 73 -16.81 -3.62 18.60
C GLY A 73 -17.52 -3.32 17.28
N GLU A 74 -17.04 -2.36 16.48
CA GLU A 74 -17.62 -1.99 15.17
C GLU A 74 -17.65 -3.15 14.18
N ILE A 75 -16.85 -4.19 14.44
CA ILE A 75 -16.80 -5.40 13.61
C ILE A 75 -17.97 -6.35 13.87
N ASP A 76 -18.67 -6.24 14.99
CA ASP A 76 -19.70 -7.21 15.41
C ASP A 76 -21.06 -7.00 14.71
N GLY A 77 -21.13 -6.07 13.74
CA GLY A 77 -22.18 -6.05 12.73
C GLY A 77 -23.55 -5.57 13.23
N ASP A 78 -23.62 -4.50 13.99
CA ASP A 78 -24.85 -3.74 14.09
C ASP A 78 -25.06 -2.94 12.80
N GLU A 79 -26.32 -2.72 12.37
CA GLU A 79 -26.69 -2.00 11.11
C GLU A 79 -26.11 -0.58 10.99
N SER A 80 -25.31 -0.16 11.97
CA SER A 80 -24.59 1.11 12.03
C SER A 80 -23.13 1.06 11.53
N SER A 81 -22.64 -0.10 11.03
CA SER A 81 -21.30 -0.14 10.49
C SER A 81 -21.21 0.78 9.26
N ALA A 82 -20.37 1.82 9.38
CA ALA A 82 -20.16 2.80 8.31
C ALA A 82 -19.40 2.22 7.11
N TYR A 83 -18.99 0.92 7.19
CA TYR A 83 -18.10 0.29 6.21
C TYR A 83 -18.72 -0.96 5.59
N ASP A 84 -18.62 -1.09 4.28
CA ASP A 84 -18.79 -2.37 3.61
C ASP A 84 -17.47 -3.16 3.72
N LEU A 85 -17.38 -4.01 4.75
CA LEU A 85 -16.15 -4.78 5.01
C LEU A 85 -15.77 -5.70 3.85
N GLN A 86 -16.72 -6.07 2.97
CA GLN A 86 -16.42 -6.89 1.79
C GLN A 86 -15.61 -6.12 0.73
N GLN A 87 -15.53 -4.80 0.84
CA GLN A 87 -14.68 -3.94 0.01
C GLN A 87 -13.44 -3.43 0.74
N CYS A 88 -13.19 -3.93 1.95
CA CYS A 88 -12.09 -3.44 2.77
C CYS A 88 -10.99 -4.48 2.95
N VAL A 89 -9.76 -3.99 3.01
CA VAL A 89 -8.60 -4.74 3.49
C VAL A 89 -8.43 -4.43 4.98
N LEU A 90 -8.55 -5.46 5.83
CA LEU A 90 -8.46 -5.29 7.28
C LEU A 90 -7.02 -5.52 7.75
N ALA A 91 -6.35 -4.43 8.17
CA ALA A 91 -4.96 -4.44 8.57
C ALA A 91 -4.79 -4.72 10.07
N LEU A 92 -4.06 -5.76 10.40
CA LEU A 92 -3.71 -6.18 11.75
C LEU A 92 -2.28 -5.76 12.10
N THR A 93 -2.09 -5.36 13.34
CA THR A 93 -0.74 -5.20 13.90
C THR A 93 -0.10 -6.59 14.13
N PRO A 94 1.15 -6.82 13.71
CA PRO A 94 1.88 -8.03 14.01
C PRO A 94 1.99 -8.26 15.52
N GLY A 95 1.68 -9.47 15.97
CA GLY A 95 1.74 -9.85 17.37
C GLY A 95 2.07 -11.33 17.52
N LYS A 96 2.17 -11.91 18.72
CA LYS A 96 2.38 -13.35 18.89
C LYS A 96 1.30 -14.14 18.16
N MET A 97 1.68 -15.23 17.48
CA MET A 97 0.74 -16.07 16.71
C MET A 97 -0.49 -16.48 17.54
N GLY A 98 -0.29 -16.87 18.80
CA GLY A 98 -1.39 -17.25 19.70
C GLY A 98 -2.39 -16.13 19.99
N ALA A 99 -2.00 -14.86 19.91
CA ALA A 99 -2.88 -13.70 20.06
C ALA A 99 -3.46 -13.24 18.72
N LEU A 100 -2.73 -13.47 17.62
CA LEU A 100 -3.13 -13.06 16.28
C LEU A 100 -4.21 -13.97 15.69
N MET A 101 -4.05 -15.29 15.84
CA MET A 101 -4.97 -16.29 15.28
C MET A 101 -6.45 -16.13 15.72
N PRO A 102 -6.79 -15.83 16.99
CA PRO A 102 -8.17 -15.53 17.36
C PRO A 102 -8.74 -14.31 16.67
N LYS A 103 -7.91 -13.25 16.47
CA LYS A 103 -8.32 -12.04 15.74
C LYS A 103 -8.60 -12.37 14.27
N VAL A 104 -7.69 -13.09 13.61
CA VAL A 104 -7.86 -13.53 12.21
C VAL A 104 -9.20 -14.27 12.05
N ARG A 105 -9.49 -15.24 12.91
CA ARG A 105 -10.75 -16.01 12.85
C ARG A 105 -11.99 -15.11 12.99
N LYS A 106 -11.95 -14.11 13.89
CA LYS A 106 -13.05 -13.17 14.08
C LYS A 106 -13.24 -12.29 12.84
N LEU A 107 -12.14 -11.78 12.27
CA LEU A 107 -12.16 -10.92 11.08
C LEU A 107 -12.65 -11.66 9.84
N VAL A 108 -12.19 -12.88 9.61
CA VAL A 108 -12.62 -13.70 8.45
C VAL A 108 -14.12 -13.97 8.44
N ALA A 109 -14.75 -14.07 9.62
CA ALA A 109 -16.21 -14.25 9.73
C ALA A 109 -17.01 -13.10 9.10
N THR A 110 -16.43 -11.91 8.98
CA THR A 110 -17.04 -10.74 8.31
C THR A 110 -16.86 -10.74 6.79
N LYS A 111 -16.12 -11.71 6.25
CA LYS A 111 -15.83 -11.86 4.81
C LYS A 111 -15.21 -10.58 4.20
N PRO A 112 -14.12 -10.07 4.75
CA PRO A 112 -13.45 -8.91 4.18
C PRO A 112 -12.90 -9.23 2.79
N LEU A 113 -12.60 -8.20 2.00
CA LEU A 113 -11.96 -8.36 0.70
C LEU A 113 -10.59 -9.06 0.84
N ALA A 114 -9.80 -8.63 1.84
CA ALA A 114 -8.53 -9.24 2.20
C ALA A 114 -8.19 -8.95 3.68
N LEU A 115 -7.25 -9.70 4.24
CA LEU A 115 -6.55 -9.33 5.46
C LEU A 115 -5.17 -8.79 5.11
N ALA A 116 -4.66 -7.86 5.91
CA ALA A 116 -3.27 -7.41 5.82
C ALA A 116 -2.57 -7.53 7.17
N LEU A 117 -1.27 -7.81 7.15
CA LEU A 117 -0.40 -7.68 8.30
C LEU A 117 0.45 -6.41 8.11
N ASP A 118 0.21 -5.39 8.96
CA ASP A 118 0.90 -4.10 8.87
C ASP A 118 2.24 -4.14 9.60
N MET A 119 3.30 -4.54 8.87
CA MET A 119 4.66 -4.66 9.40
C MET A 119 5.26 -3.30 9.80
N THR A 120 4.72 -2.17 9.29
CA THR A 120 5.19 -0.84 9.70
C THR A 120 4.98 -0.58 11.20
N LYS A 121 3.99 -1.23 11.79
CA LYS A 121 3.70 -1.15 13.24
C LYS A 121 4.78 -1.76 14.12
N LEU A 122 5.69 -2.55 13.57
CA LEU A 122 6.84 -3.06 14.32
C LEU A 122 7.84 -1.94 14.66
N ALA A 123 7.92 -0.92 13.82
CA ALA A 123 8.82 0.22 14.03
C ALA A 123 8.27 1.24 15.04
N ASP A 124 6.98 1.25 15.31
CA ASP A 124 6.35 2.12 16.31
C ASP A 124 6.75 1.73 17.75
N THR A 125 7.51 0.64 17.91
CA THR A 125 7.95 0.17 19.21
C THR A 125 9.25 0.90 19.61
N PRO A 126 9.27 1.65 20.73
CA PRO A 126 10.49 2.31 21.20
C PRO A 126 11.60 1.31 21.41
N PRO A 127 12.88 1.63 21.06
CA PRO A 127 14.01 0.70 21.20
C PRO A 127 14.31 0.26 22.65
N TYR A 128 13.67 0.87 23.63
CA TYR A 128 13.91 0.68 25.07
C TYR A 128 12.65 0.23 25.85
N GLY A 129 11.66 -0.39 25.20
CA GLY A 129 10.42 -0.86 25.84
C GLY A 129 10.33 -2.39 25.88
N GLU A 130 9.24 -2.92 26.45
CA GLU A 130 8.88 -4.33 26.26
C GLU A 130 8.74 -4.58 24.76
N GLN A 131 9.64 -5.45 24.23
CA GLN A 131 9.72 -5.69 22.80
C GLN A 131 8.44 -6.35 22.31
N ARG A 132 7.64 -5.58 21.56
CA ARG A 132 6.55 -6.10 20.71
C ARG A 132 7.08 -6.61 19.37
N TRP A 133 8.40 -6.85 19.31
CA TRP A 133 9.06 -7.37 18.12
C TRP A 133 8.70 -8.83 17.91
N HIS A 134 7.93 -9.11 16.87
CA HIS A 134 7.53 -10.44 16.49
C HIS A 134 7.79 -10.62 15.00
N PRO A 135 9.05 -10.85 14.59
CA PRO A 135 9.37 -11.17 13.19
C PRO A 135 8.59 -12.42 12.76
N ARG A 136 8.34 -12.56 11.49
CA ARG A 136 7.59 -13.68 10.92
C ARG A 136 8.51 -14.50 10.05
N SER A 137 8.47 -15.81 10.25
CA SER A 137 9.05 -16.75 9.30
C SER A 137 8.07 -16.95 8.13
N ARG A 138 8.59 -17.52 7.05
CA ARG A 138 7.75 -17.95 5.92
C ARG A 138 6.63 -18.90 6.38
N GLU A 139 6.95 -19.81 7.30
CA GLU A 139 6.00 -20.78 7.85
C GLU A 139 4.89 -20.10 8.65
N ASP A 140 5.21 -19.07 9.45
CA ASP A 140 4.22 -18.26 10.16
C ASP A 140 3.26 -17.55 9.19
N ILE A 141 3.79 -16.99 8.11
CA ILE A 141 3.00 -16.31 7.08
C ILE A 141 2.11 -17.31 6.34
N ALA A 142 2.65 -18.46 5.97
CA ALA A 142 1.87 -19.52 5.31
C ALA A 142 0.77 -20.08 6.22
N GLU A 143 1.00 -20.20 7.54
CA GLU A 143 -0.03 -20.56 8.51
C GLU A 143 -1.14 -19.51 8.59
N LEU A 144 -0.78 -18.22 8.61
CA LEU A 144 -1.75 -17.12 8.57
C LEU A 144 -2.56 -17.13 7.28
N GLN A 145 -1.92 -17.30 6.12
CA GLN A 145 -2.58 -17.39 4.82
C GLN A 145 -3.59 -18.54 4.79
N ALA A 146 -3.18 -19.72 5.27
CA ALA A 146 -4.06 -20.88 5.35
C ALA A 146 -5.24 -20.67 6.30
N ALA A 147 -5.04 -19.97 7.41
CA ALA A 147 -6.09 -19.68 8.39
C ALA A 147 -7.03 -18.56 7.95
N ALA A 148 -6.56 -17.62 7.13
CA ALA A 148 -7.33 -16.49 6.67
C ALA A 148 -8.50 -16.92 5.77
N GLY A 149 -8.28 -17.85 4.83
CA GLY A 149 -9.31 -18.27 3.87
C GLY A 149 -9.81 -17.14 2.96
N VAL A 150 -9.16 -15.96 3.03
CA VAL A 150 -9.27 -14.78 2.17
C VAL A 150 -7.86 -14.36 1.79
N PRO A 151 -7.66 -13.54 0.76
CA PRO A 151 -6.34 -13.03 0.38
C PRO A 151 -5.60 -12.42 1.59
N LEU A 152 -4.32 -12.77 1.77
CA LEU A 152 -3.45 -12.18 2.77
C LEU A 152 -2.45 -11.25 2.11
N TRP A 153 -2.28 -10.07 2.67
CA TRP A 153 -1.35 -9.05 2.24
C TRP A 153 -0.30 -8.79 3.31
N LEU A 154 0.91 -8.43 2.89
CA LEU A 154 1.92 -7.88 3.79
C LEU A 154 2.14 -6.41 3.46
N TYR A 155 1.83 -5.54 4.40
CA TYR A 155 2.06 -4.10 4.29
C TYR A 155 3.37 -3.70 4.98
N GLY A 156 4.18 -2.86 4.33
CA GLY A 156 5.44 -2.37 4.89
C GLY A 156 6.64 -3.25 4.53
N ILE A 157 6.62 -3.85 3.36
CA ILE A 157 7.78 -4.55 2.79
C ILE A 157 8.79 -3.51 2.30
N ALA A 158 10.03 -3.63 2.76
CA ALA A 158 11.09 -2.65 2.51
C ALA A 158 12.43 -3.29 2.10
N SER A 159 12.41 -4.55 1.69
CA SER A 159 13.59 -5.25 1.17
C SER A 159 13.20 -6.33 0.16
N VAL A 160 14.10 -6.61 -0.79
CA VAL A 160 13.94 -7.72 -1.74
C VAL A 160 13.79 -9.04 -1.00
N ALA A 161 14.62 -9.27 0.03
CA ALA A 161 14.57 -10.53 0.80
C ALA A 161 13.20 -10.77 1.46
N ASP A 162 12.55 -9.72 2.02
CA ASP A 162 11.22 -9.85 2.61
C ASP A 162 10.15 -10.05 1.53
N ALA A 163 10.31 -9.43 0.36
CA ALA A 163 9.40 -9.61 -0.77
C ALA A 163 9.46 -11.05 -1.32
N GLU A 164 10.65 -11.62 -1.44
CA GLU A 164 10.85 -13.02 -1.83
C GLU A 164 10.21 -13.97 -0.82
N VAL A 165 10.43 -13.75 0.49
CA VAL A 165 9.81 -14.55 1.57
C VAL A 165 8.28 -14.46 1.50
N ALA A 166 7.73 -13.27 1.25
CA ALA A 166 6.29 -13.06 1.11
C ALA A 166 5.72 -13.83 -0.09
N SER A 167 6.38 -13.73 -1.24
CA SER A 167 6.02 -14.46 -2.45
C SER A 167 6.07 -15.99 -2.24
N GLU A 168 7.16 -16.51 -1.65
CA GLU A 168 7.31 -17.94 -1.36
C GLU A 168 6.29 -18.45 -0.32
N ALA A 169 5.83 -17.59 0.59
CA ALA A 169 4.79 -17.92 1.56
C ALA A 169 3.38 -17.95 0.95
N GLY A 170 3.24 -17.51 -0.31
CA GLY A 170 1.99 -17.55 -1.05
C GLY A 170 1.00 -16.44 -0.68
N VAL A 171 1.48 -15.28 -0.23
CA VAL A 171 0.59 -14.13 -0.03
C VAL A 171 0.09 -13.60 -1.38
N GLU A 172 -1.11 -13.03 -1.37
CA GLU A 172 -1.71 -12.48 -2.59
C GLU A 172 -1.03 -11.20 -3.04
N ALA A 173 -0.64 -10.34 -2.07
CA ALA A 173 -0.06 -9.04 -2.37
C ALA A 173 0.93 -8.57 -1.32
N ILE A 174 1.83 -7.69 -1.76
CA ILE A 174 2.69 -6.89 -0.88
C ILE A 174 2.45 -5.41 -1.12
N VAL A 175 2.59 -4.61 -0.06
CA VAL A 175 2.65 -3.14 -0.16
C VAL A 175 4.07 -2.71 0.21
N VAL A 176 4.78 -2.16 -0.76
CA VAL A 176 6.13 -1.64 -0.55
C VAL A 176 6.03 -0.30 0.18
N ASP A 177 6.60 -0.24 1.37
CA ASP A 177 6.59 0.95 2.23
C ASP A 177 7.76 0.89 3.20
N SER A 178 8.72 1.79 3.06
CA SER A 178 9.91 1.85 3.91
C SER A 178 9.72 2.59 5.23
N SER A 179 8.52 3.05 5.55
CA SER A 179 8.26 3.83 6.76
C SER A 179 8.63 3.09 8.06
N SER A 180 8.60 1.76 8.05
CA SER A 180 9.12 0.92 9.15
C SER A 180 10.62 1.06 9.37
N GLY A 181 11.37 1.44 8.35
CA GLY A 181 12.82 1.64 8.38
C GLY A 181 13.27 3.06 8.75
N LEU A 182 12.35 3.98 9.04
CA LEU A 182 12.65 5.38 9.32
C LEU A 182 13.69 5.56 10.44
N HIS A 183 13.60 4.77 11.50
CA HIS A 183 14.55 4.80 12.62
C HIS A 183 15.93 4.25 12.27
N LEU A 184 16.03 3.44 11.21
CA LEU A 184 17.27 2.86 10.70
C LEU A 184 17.89 3.68 9.58
N ALA A 185 17.30 4.84 9.22
CA ALA A 185 17.66 5.61 8.03
C ALA A 185 17.64 4.74 6.74
N ALA A 186 16.66 3.84 6.64
CA ALA A 186 16.47 2.98 5.48
C ALA A 186 16.31 3.80 4.20
N PRO A 187 16.60 3.26 3.01
CA PRO A 187 16.32 3.92 1.74
C PRO A 187 14.84 4.31 1.62
N ALA A 188 14.55 5.31 0.82
CA ALA A 188 13.17 5.71 0.58
C ALA A 188 12.40 4.62 -0.21
N THR A 189 11.09 4.61 -0.07
CA THR A 189 10.21 3.65 -0.76
C THR A 189 10.44 3.66 -2.26
N ALA A 190 10.59 4.85 -2.87
CA ALA A 190 10.84 4.99 -4.31
C ALA A 190 12.21 4.45 -4.74
N ASP A 191 13.22 4.45 -3.84
CA ASP A 191 14.56 3.93 -4.14
C ASP A 191 14.59 2.40 -4.20
N ILE A 192 13.80 1.73 -3.35
CA ILE A 192 13.78 0.26 -3.24
C ILE A 192 12.72 -0.39 -4.12
N PHE A 193 11.72 0.38 -4.57
CA PHE A 193 10.58 -0.16 -5.30
C PHE A 193 10.98 -0.89 -6.59
N PRO A 194 11.87 -0.34 -7.45
CA PRO A 194 12.29 -1.02 -8.67
C PRO A 194 12.94 -2.38 -8.42
N ASP A 195 13.84 -2.48 -7.43
CA ASP A 195 14.54 -3.73 -7.11
C ASP A 195 13.56 -4.80 -6.60
N ILE A 196 12.58 -4.41 -5.78
CA ILE A 196 11.54 -5.31 -5.29
C ILE A 196 10.64 -5.74 -6.46
N PHE A 197 10.26 -4.79 -7.33
CA PHE A 197 9.46 -5.10 -8.51
C PHE A 197 10.17 -6.11 -9.41
N ASP A 198 11.42 -5.90 -9.72
CA ASP A 198 12.21 -6.81 -10.58
C ASP A 198 12.34 -8.21 -9.97
N ALA A 199 12.43 -8.30 -8.65
CA ALA A 199 12.60 -9.59 -7.97
C ALA A 199 11.32 -10.45 -7.95
N VAL A 200 10.13 -9.84 -7.79
CA VAL A 200 8.90 -10.60 -7.51
C VAL A 200 7.73 -10.29 -8.45
N ALA A 201 7.93 -9.46 -9.49
CA ALA A 201 6.89 -9.16 -10.47
C ALA A 201 6.36 -10.44 -11.13
N GLY A 202 5.02 -10.53 -11.22
CA GLY A 202 4.33 -11.70 -11.78
C GLY A 202 4.20 -12.90 -10.83
N THR A 203 4.76 -12.84 -9.62
CA THR A 203 4.60 -13.89 -8.59
C THR A 203 3.70 -13.47 -7.45
N VAL A 204 3.62 -12.18 -7.17
CA VAL A 204 2.76 -11.55 -6.15
C VAL A 204 2.31 -10.19 -6.67
N ALA A 205 1.12 -9.74 -6.32
CA ALA A 205 0.67 -8.39 -6.65
C ALA A 205 1.48 -7.34 -5.85
N ILE A 206 1.91 -6.27 -6.51
CA ILE A 206 2.80 -5.27 -5.90
C ILE A 206 2.09 -3.92 -5.86
N HIS A 207 1.94 -3.40 -4.67
CA HIS A 207 1.34 -2.10 -4.41
C HIS A 207 2.38 -1.18 -3.77
N ALA A 208 2.22 0.13 -3.96
CA ALA A 208 3.06 1.11 -3.28
C ALA A 208 2.34 1.70 -2.07
N GLY A 209 3.11 2.01 -1.04
CA GLY A 209 2.71 2.80 0.12
C GLY A 209 3.65 3.98 0.32
N GLY A 210 3.93 4.31 1.59
CA GLY A 210 4.86 5.37 1.94
C GLY A 210 4.26 6.77 1.88
N LEU A 211 5.10 7.77 1.62
CA LEU A 211 4.69 9.17 1.61
C LEU A 211 4.14 9.56 0.24
N VAL A 212 2.81 9.66 0.15
CA VAL A 212 2.09 10.12 -1.07
C VAL A 212 1.35 11.41 -0.74
N ARG A 213 1.71 12.51 -1.41
CA ARG A 213 1.16 13.85 -1.17
C ARG A 213 0.26 14.35 -2.30
N SER A 214 0.39 13.78 -3.48
CA SER A 214 -0.28 14.25 -4.69
C SER A 214 -0.67 13.11 -5.62
N GLY A 215 -1.59 13.36 -6.55
CA GLY A 215 -1.88 12.44 -7.65
C GLY A 215 -0.71 12.25 -8.61
N ILE A 216 0.25 13.20 -8.63
CA ILE A 216 1.51 13.04 -9.37
C ILE A 216 2.40 11.98 -8.71
N ASP A 217 2.42 11.92 -7.38
CA ASP A 217 3.14 10.86 -6.66
C ASP A 217 2.52 9.48 -6.93
N VAL A 218 1.20 9.42 -7.00
CA VAL A 218 0.49 8.21 -7.43
C VAL A 218 0.93 7.79 -8.83
N PHE A 219 0.97 8.73 -9.79
CA PHE A 219 1.42 8.46 -11.15
C PHE A 219 2.83 7.88 -11.19
N ARG A 220 3.76 8.43 -10.37
CA ARG A 220 5.15 7.93 -10.29
C ARG A 220 5.21 6.47 -9.85
N TYR A 221 4.49 6.10 -8.79
CA TYR A 221 4.46 4.71 -8.34
C TYR A 221 3.82 3.77 -9.36
N LEU A 222 2.75 4.20 -10.04
CA LEU A 222 2.16 3.42 -11.14
C LEU A 222 3.17 3.23 -12.27
N ALA A 223 3.93 4.28 -12.63
CA ALA A 223 4.98 4.20 -13.64
C ALA A 223 6.16 3.29 -13.22
N LEU A 224 6.41 3.13 -11.93
CA LEU A 224 7.38 2.18 -11.38
C LEU A 224 6.83 0.73 -11.34
N GLY A 225 5.57 0.51 -11.68
CA GLY A 225 4.97 -0.82 -11.76
C GLY A 225 3.99 -1.18 -10.64
N ALA A 226 3.65 -0.24 -9.75
CA ALA A 226 2.64 -0.50 -8.73
C ALA A 226 1.25 -0.70 -9.37
N GLU A 227 0.50 -1.72 -8.93
CA GLU A 227 -0.88 -1.92 -9.37
C GLU A 227 -1.84 -0.90 -8.76
N THR A 228 -1.64 -0.58 -7.48
CA THR A 228 -2.36 0.47 -6.75
C THR A 228 -1.43 1.18 -5.78
N VAL A 229 -1.89 2.33 -5.27
CA VAL A 229 -1.12 3.13 -4.32
C VAL A 229 -1.94 3.36 -3.06
N VAL A 230 -1.42 2.87 -1.93
CA VAL A 230 -2.03 3.04 -0.62
C VAL A 230 -1.64 4.39 -0.06
N VAL A 231 -2.63 5.22 0.27
CA VAL A 231 -2.43 6.61 0.65
C VAL A 231 -2.87 6.86 2.08
N ARG A 232 -1.93 7.31 2.91
CA ARG A 232 -2.16 7.82 4.28
C ARG A 232 -2.22 9.34 4.23
N SER A 233 -3.32 9.92 3.74
CA SER A 233 -3.42 11.37 3.58
C SER A 233 -4.75 11.90 4.08
N ASP A 234 -4.71 13.09 4.69
CA ASP A 234 -5.91 13.86 5.06
C ASP A 234 -6.52 14.59 3.84
N ARG A 235 -5.85 14.53 2.68
CA ARG A 235 -6.37 15.13 1.45
C ARG A 235 -7.57 14.32 0.94
N ALA A 236 -8.56 15.03 0.41
CA ALA A 236 -9.69 14.39 -0.23
C ALA A 236 -9.23 13.53 -1.41
N LEU A 237 -9.72 12.30 -1.49
CA LEU A 237 -9.41 11.34 -2.55
C LEU A 237 -9.68 11.93 -3.94
N THR A 238 -10.75 12.74 -4.07
CA THR A 238 -11.11 13.45 -5.31
C THR A 238 -10.00 14.39 -5.80
N ASN A 239 -9.27 15.05 -4.89
CA ASN A 239 -8.18 15.94 -5.30
C ASN A 239 -7.00 15.13 -5.86
N LEU A 240 -6.64 14.02 -5.21
CA LEU A 240 -5.58 13.12 -5.68
C LEU A 240 -5.95 12.52 -7.05
N GLN A 241 -7.21 12.17 -7.25
CA GLN A 241 -7.71 11.63 -8.51
C GLN A 241 -7.69 12.69 -9.63
N HIS A 242 -8.06 13.94 -9.34
CA HIS A 242 -7.96 15.02 -10.31
C HIS A 242 -6.51 15.30 -10.73
N GLU A 243 -5.57 15.26 -9.78
CA GLU A 243 -4.14 15.44 -10.06
C GLU A 243 -3.57 14.25 -10.87
N LEU A 244 -3.97 13.02 -10.57
CA LEU A 244 -3.62 11.84 -11.37
C LEU A 244 -4.16 11.97 -12.80
N ASN A 245 -5.43 12.32 -12.97
CA ASN A 245 -6.03 12.52 -14.28
C ASN A 245 -5.30 13.61 -15.07
N TYR A 246 -4.87 14.67 -14.39
CA TYR A 246 -4.08 15.74 -15.01
C TYR A 246 -2.71 15.24 -15.47
N ALA A 247 -2.00 14.47 -14.64
CA ALA A 247 -0.72 13.88 -15.01
C ALA A 247 -0.85 12.94 -16.22
N MET A 248 -1.88 12.07 -16.23
CA MET A 248 -2.16 11.17 -17.34
C MET A 248 -2.40 11.93 -18.67
N ARG A 249 -3.16 13.00 -18.63
CA ARG A 249 -3.38 13.86 -19.83
C ARG A 249 -2.09 14.48 -20.32
N LEU A 250 -1.25 15.00 -19.42
CA LEU A 250 0.02 15.63 -19.82
C LEU A 250 1.05 14.67 -20.36
N THR A 251 0.97 13.40 -19.98
CA THR A 251 1.89 12.34 -20.44
C THR A 251 1.32 11.52 -21.60
N GLY A 252 0.06 11.76 -21.98
CA GLY A 252 -0.61 11.06 -23.08
C GLY A 252 -1.04 9.63 -22.73
N CYS A 253 -1.23 9.33 -21.43
CA CYS A 253 -1.75 8.05 -20.95
C CYS A 253 -3.29 8.10 -20.89
N ALA A 254 -3.99 7.30 -21.69
CA ALA A 254 -5.45 7.27 -21.70
C ALA A 254 -6.02 6.37 -20.60
N THR A 255 -5.30 5.30 -20.26
CA THR A 255 -5.67 4.30 -19.24
C THR A 255 -4.51 4.06 -18.28
N LEU A 256 -4.74 3.34 -17.17
CA LEU A 256 -3.66 2.95 -16.25
C LEU A 256 -2.62 2.04 -16.93
N ALA A 257 -3.04 1.24 -17.91
CA ALA A 257 -2.13 0.36 -18.65
C ALA A 257 -1.15 1.13 -19.56
N ASP A 258 -1.41 2.40 -19.85
CA ASP A 258 -0.51 3.26 -20.62
C ASP A 258 0.54 3.94 -19.72
N ILE A 259 0.42 3.80 -18.39
CA ILE A 259 1.39 4.35 -17.45
C ILE A 259 2.51 3.32 -17.27
N GLY A 260 3.70 3.63 -17.79
CA GLY A 260 4.87 2.80 -17.67
C GLY A 260 6.12 3.63 -17.41
N TYR A 261 7.25 2.95 -17.28
CA TYR A 261 8.54 3.58 -16.99
C TYR A 261 8.96 4.60 -18.07
N GLU A 262 8.48 4.46 -19.29
CA GLU A 262 8.70 5.41 -20.40
C GLU A 262 7.96 6.75 -20.23
N ALA A 263 6.99 6.82 -19.29
CA ALA A 263 6.30 8.07 -18.96
C ALA A 263 7.03 8.92 -17.93
N ILE A 264 8.16 8.42 -17.39
CA ILE A 264 8.99 9.11 -16.41
C ILE A 264 10.44 9.16 -16.84
N PHE A 265 11.15 10.20 -16.41
CA PHE A 265 12.60 10.29 -16.48
C PHE A 265 13.15 9.86 -15.11
N ALA A 266 13.80 8.70 -15.09
CA ALA A 266 14.39 8.15 -13.87
C ALA A 266 15.76 8.79 -13.58
N PRO A 267 16.16 8.89 -12.31
CA PRO A 267 17.52 9.28 -11.96
C PRO A 267 18.50 8.26 -12.53
N LEU A 268 19.57 8.75 -13.15
CA LEU A 268 20.70 7.89 -13.52
C LEU A 268 21.39 7.49 -12.20
N PHE A 269 21.27 6.23 -11.81
CA PHE A 269 22.13 5.68 -10.78
C PHE A 269 23.53 5.56 -11.40
N GLU A 270 24.48 6.39 -10.97
CA GLU A 270 25.89 6.16 -11.29
C GLU A 270 26.27 4.82 -10.61
N GLU A 271 26.60 3.83 -11.42
CA GLU A 271 27.22 2.60 -10.92
C GLU A 271 28.48 3.00 -10.15
N SER A 272 28.45 2.86 -8.83
CA SER A 272 29.55 3.16 -7.90
C SER A 272 30.49 1.97 -7.77
#